data_212c5c341623dbb4603e2fbdde1dcb2a
#
_entry.id   212c5c341623dbb4603e2fbdde1dcb2a
#
_cell.length_a   1.000
_cell.length_b   1.000
_cell.length_c   1.000
_cell.angle_alpha   90.00
_cell.angle_beta   90.00
_cell.angle_gamma   90.00
#
_symmetry.space_group_name_H-M   'P 1'
#
loop_
_entity.id
_entity.type
_entity.pdbx_description
1 polymer ?
#
loop_
_entity_poly.entity_id
_entity_poly.type
_entity_poly.pdbx_seq_one_letter_code
_entity_poly.pdbx_strand_id
1 'polypeptide(L)'
;VDEPQGRSGIAHYLEHLMFKGTKTTDPGEFSRTVKSFGAEHNAFTSRDYTAYFETVAVEHLEDVMALNADRMMNLAPPREEIVSERDVVIEERRQRIDNNPSSQFYEHMNAAHYMTHPYARPIVGWMDELKELDWAHAENFYRKWYVPNNMILIVTGDLEFENVVNLAQK
;
A
#
# COMPACT_ATOMS: atom_id res chain seq x y z
N VAL A 1 2.71 2.79 -12.43
CA VAL A 1 3.24 3.57 -13.57
C VAL A 1 3.66 4.98 -13.17
N ASP A 2 2.98 5.60 -12.23
CA ASP A 2 3.07 7.04 -11.89
C ASP A 2 4.18 7.38 -10.89
N GLU A 3 5.03 6.43 -10.57
CA GLU A 3 6.19 6.65 -9.71
C GLU A 3 7.16 7.64 -10.35
N PRO A 4 7.72 8.59 -9.58
CA PRO A 4 8.73 9.50 -10.09
C PRO A 4 9.97 8.74 -10.59
N GLN A 5 10.66 9.31 -11.57
CA GLN A 5 11.94 8.74 -12.01
C GLN A 5 12.96 8.73 -10.88
N GLY A 6 13.69 7.63 -10.72
CA GLY A 6 14.64 7.45 -9.63
C GLY A 6 13.99 7.11 -8.28
N ARG A 7 12.70 6.71 -8.28
CA ARG A 7 11.94 6.38 -7.06
C ARG A 7 11.04 5.16 -7.26
N SER A 8 11.51 4.18 -8.03
CA SER A 8 10.76 2.94 -8.24
C SER A 8 10.56 2.20 -6.91
N GLY A 9 9.42 1.55 -6.78
CA GLY A 9 9.03 0.86 -5.54
C GLY A 9 8.40 1.76 -4.49
N ILE A 10 8.23 3.06 -4.75
CA ILE A 10 7.63 3.98 -3.77
C ILE A 10 6.16 3.66 -3.50
N ALA A 11 5.41 3.18 -4.49
CA ALA A 11 4.02 2.77 -4.30
C ALA A 11 3.93 1.54 -3.39
N HIS A 12 4.81 0.56 -3.57
CA HIS A 12 4.89 -0.63 -2.72
C HIS A 12 5.41 -0.29 -1.31
N TYR A 13 6.41 0.56 -1.21
CA TYR A 13 6.88 1.04 0.09
C TYR A 13 5.78 1.80 0.86
N LEU A 14 5.01 2.63 0.16
CA LEU A 14 3.87 3.33 0.78
C LEU A 14 2.78 2.34 1.20
N GLU A 15 2.51 1.28 0.44
CA GLU A 15 1.59 0.20 0.86
C GLU A 15 1.96 -0.32 2.25
N HIS A 16 3.24 -0.63 2.50
CA HIS A 16 3.72 -1.06 3.81
C HIS A 16 3.49 -0.01 4.90
N LEU A 17 3.83 1.25 4.59
CA LEU A 17 3.68 2.36 5.55
C LEU A 17 2.23 2.64 5.93
N MET A 18 1.26 2.29 5.07
CA MET A 18 -0.17 2.48 5.35
C MET A 18 -0.69 1.69 6.57
N PHE A 19 0.11 0.75 7.08
CA PHE A 19 -0.20 -0.03 8.29
C PHE A 19 0.61 0.41 9.52
N LYS A 20 1.40 1.49 9.40
CA LYS A 20 2.40 1.88 10.40
C LYS A 20 2.01 3.09 11.24
N GLY A 21 0.73 3.42 11.27
CA GLY A 21 0.15 4.43 12.14
C GLY A 21 -0.30 5.68 11.43
N THR A 22 -1.22 6.35 12.07
CA THR A 22 -1.81 7.63 11.65
C THR A 22 -1.64 8.65 12.77
N LYS A 23 -2.26 9.82 12.63
CA LYS A 23 -2.32 10.81 13.72
C LYS A 23 -3.15 10.35 14.92
N THR A 24 -4.02 9.36 14.72
CA THR A 24 -5.01 8.89 15.71
C THR A 24 -4.88 7.42 16.05
N THR A 25 -4.09 6.67 15.30
CA THR A 25 -3.96 5.22 15.41
C THR A 25 -2.48 4.83 15.51
N ASP A 26 -2.09 4.12 16.54
CA ASP A 26 -0.71 3.68 16.77
C ASP A 26 -0.27 2.59 15.76
N PRO A 27 1.06 2.42 15.54
CA PRO A 27 1.58 1.35 14.71
C PRO A 27 1.04 -0.04 15.11
N GLY A 28 0.54 -0.77 14.11
CA GLY A 28 -0.04 -2.10 14.30
C GLY A 28 -1.42 -2.13 14.96
N GLU A 29 -1.97 -1.00 15.41
CA GLU A 29 -3.30 -0.94 16.01
C GLU A 29 -4.38 -1.29 15.00
N PHE A 30 -4.31 -0.78 13.77
CA PHE A 30 -5.19 -1.18 12.67
C PHE A 30 -5.32 -2.71 12.58
N SER A 31 -4.18 -3.40 12.49
CA SER A 31 -4.16 -4.86 12.37
C SER A 31 -4.70 -5.57 13.60
N ARG A 32 -4.43 -5.04 14.81
CA ARG A 32 -4.97 -5.61 16.06
C ARG A 32 -6.49 -5.44 16.12
N THR A 33 -7.00 -4.27 15.77
CA THR A 33 -8.43 -3.98 15.76
C THR A 33 -9.17 -4.85 14.76
N VAL A 34 -8.70 -4.92 13.51
CA VAL A 34 -9.31 -5.79 12.48
C VAL A 34 -9.33 -7.25 12.94
N LYS A 35 -8.22 -7.75 13.49
CA LYS A 35 -8.16 -9.12 14.04
C LYS A 35 -9.09 -9.35 15.22
N SER A 36 -9.34 -8.34 16.06
CA SER A 36 -10.28 -8.47 17.18
C SER A 36 -11.72 -8.67 16.73
N PHE A 37 -12.06 -8.25 15.52
CA PHE A 37 -13.34 -8.51 14.85
C PHE A 37 -13.41 -9.91 14.20
N GLY A 38 -12.36 -10.73 14.34
CA GLY A 38 -12.26 -12.00 13.60
C GLY A 38 -12.07 -11.82 12.10
N ALA A 39 -11.68 -10.63 11.67
CA ALA A 39 -11.53 -10.24 10.29
C ALA A 39 -10.09 -10.46 9.77
N GLU A 40 -9.97 -10.58 8.47
CA GLU A 40 -8.68 -10.62 7.77
C GLU A 40 -8.50 -9.34 6.95
N HIS A 41 -7.27 -8.89 6.85
CA HIS A 41 -6.89 -7.77 5.99
C HIS A 41 -5.62 -8.09 5.22
N ASN A 42 -5.50 -7.50 4.04
CA ASN A 42 -4.26 -7.56 3.25
C ASN A 42 -4.21 -6.36 2.29
N ALA A 43 -3.10 -6.26 1.56
CA ALA A 43 -2.91 -5.30 0.49
C ALA A 43 -2.03 -5.90 -0.60
N PHE A 44 -2.03 -5.28 -1.76
CA PHE A 44 -1.06 -5.54 -2.81
C PHE A 44 -0.88 -4.33 -3.71
N THR A 45 0.32 -4.16 -4.22
CA THR A 45 0.63 -3.17 -5.25
C THR A 45 0.81 -3.85 -6.60
N SER A 46 0.16 -3.31 -7.60
CA SER A 46 0.35 -3.68 -9.00
C SER A 46 1.02 -2.55 -9.79
N ARG A 47 1.09 -2.66 -11.12
CA ARG A 47 1.70 -1.64 -11.98
C ARG A 47 0.89 -0.35 -12.04
N ASP A 48 -0.43 -0.44 -11.90
CA ASP A 48 -1.36 0.67 -12.14
C ASP A 48 -2.16 1.07 -10.89
N TYR A 49 -2.20 0.23 -9.85
CA TYR A 49 -2.96 0.50 -8.64
C TYR A 49 -2.40 -0.25 -7.43
N THR A 50 -2.71 0.25 -6.24
CA THR A 50 -2.56 -0.45 -4.97
C THR A 50 -3.95 -0.71 -4.42
N ALA A 51 -4.20 -1.93 -3.95
CA ALA A 51 -5.46 -2.32 -3.33
C ALA A 51 -5.26 -2.69 -1.86
N TYR A 52 -6.18 -2.27 -1.04
CA TYR A 52 -6.31 -2.64 0.37
C TYR A 52 -7.66 -3.32 0.54
N PHE A 53 -7.71 -4.43 1.22
CA PHE A 53 -8.96 -5.17 1.35
C PHE A 53 -9.07 -5.87 2.69
N GLU A 54 -10.28 -5.93 3.18
CA GLU A 54 -10.66 -6.59 4.42
C GLU A 54 -11.84 -7.53 4.17
N THR A 55 -11.84 -8.66 4.85
CA THR A 55 -12.99 -9.56 4.96
C THR A 55 -13.48 -9.52 6.40
N VAL A 56 -14.67 -9.00 6.61
CA VAL A 56 -15.19 -8.68 7.93
C VAL A 56 -16.69 -9.03 8.03
N ALA A 57 -17.18 -9.34 9.23
CA ALA A 57 -18.61 -9.47 9.46
C ALA A 57 -19.33 -8.13 9.26
N VAL A 58 -20.57 -8.17 8.76
CA VAL A 58 -21.35 -6.97 8.38
C VAL A 58 -21.48 -5.98 9.54
N GLU A 59 -21.59 -6.46 10.77
CA GLU A 59 -21.69 -5.65 12.00
C GLU A 59 -20.46 -4.75 12.27
N HIS A 60 -19.30 -5.07 11.70
CA HIS A 60 -18.05 -4.30 11.83
C HIS A 60 -17.67 -3.52 10.58
N LEU A 61 -18.55 -3.46 9.58
CA LEU A 61 -18.28 -2.75 8.32
C LEU A 61 -17.98 -1.27 8.58
N GLU A 62 -18.79 -0.61 9.41
CA GLU A 62 -18.61 0.81 9.73
C GLU A 62 -17.25 1.07 10.39
N ASP A 63 -16.86 0.25 11.35
CA ASP A 63 -15.57 0.37 12.05
C ASP A 63 -14.39 0.24 11.07
N VAL A 64 -14.44 -0.76 10.18
CA VAL A 64 -13.39 -0.99 9.20
C VAL A 64 -13.35 0.13 8.15
N MET A 65 -14.50 0.63 7.71
CA MET A 65 -14.55 1.80 6.80
C MET A 65 -13.95 3.04 7.47
N ALA A 66 -14.23 3.29 8.74
CA ALA A 66 -13.65 4.41 9.48
C ALA A 66 -12.12 4.28 9.63
N LEU A 67 -11.61 3.09 9.94
CA LEU A 67 -10.18 2.81 10.00
C LEU A 67 -9.49 3.03 8.64
N ASN A 68 -10.13 2.62 7.55
CA ASN A 68 -9.62 2.87 6.20
C ASN A 68 -9.62 4.36 5.86
N ALA A 69 -10.70 5.09 6.18
CA ALA A 69 -10.78 6.52 5.98
C ALA A 69 -9.67 7.27 6.75
N ASP A 70 -9.42 6.87 8.00
CA ASP A 70 -8.35 7.46 8.82
C ASP A 70 -6.96 7.28 8.16
N ARG A 71 -6.59 6.07 7.77
CA ARG A 71 -5.27 5.86 7.12
C ARG A 71 -5.15 6.55 5.76
N MET A 72 -6.27 6.73 5.03
CA MET A 72 -6.27 7.46 3.76
C MET A 72 -6.14 8.97 3.93
N MET A 73 -6.46 9.52 5.11
CA MET A 73 -6.45 10.96 5.37
C MET A 73 -5.33 11.41 6.31
N ASN A 74 -4.93 10.56 7.26
CA ASN A 74 -4.15 10.94 8.42
C ASN A 74 -2.85 10.15 8.58
N LEU A 75 -2.36 9.49 7.53
CA LEU A 75 -1.13 8.71 7.58
C LEU A 75 0.03 9.52 8.18
N ALA A 76 0.62 9.02 9.26
CA ALA A 76 1.70 9.67 9.98
C ALA A 76 2.57 8.63 10.72
N PRO A 77 3.27 7.75 10.00
CA PRO A 77 4.07 6.71 10.62
C PRO A 77 5.23 7.32 11.41
N PRO A 78 5.59 6.79 12.59
CA PRO A 78 6.78 7.20 13.33
C PRO A 78 8.05 6.97 12.53
N ARG A 79 9.08 7.76 12.82
CA ARG A 79 10.35 7.71 12.08
C ARG A 79 11.01 6.30 12.11
N GLU A 80 10.96 5.64 13.22
CA GLU A 80 11.48 4.27 13.39
C GLU A 80 10.77 3.27 12.48
N GLU A 81 9.45 3.38 12.32
CA GLU A 81 8.68 2.52 11.41
C GLU A 81 9.04 2.78 9.95
N ILE A 82 9.26 4.03 9.58
CA ILE A 82 9.65 4.42 8.21
C ILE A 82 10.97 3.75 7.82
N VAL A 83 11.97 3.81 8.69
CA VAL A 83 13.28 3.21 8.43
C VAL A 83 13.19 1.69 8.44
N SER A 84 12.51 1.12 9.42
CA SER A 84 12.33 -0.32 9.55
C SER A 84 11.61 -0.91 8.33
N GLU A 85 10.54 -0.29 7.86
CA GLU A 85 9.79 -0.79 6.71
C GLU A 85 10.56 -0.69 5.40
N ARG A 86 11.40 0.32 5.23
CA ARG A 86 12.30 0.35 4.09
C ARG A 86 13.23 -0.87 4.06
N ASP A 87 13.78 -1.22 5.21
CA ASP A 87 14.65 -2.38 5.32
C ASP A 87 13.89 -3.69 5.09
N VAL A 88 12.62 -3.78 5.53
CA VAL A 88 11.70 -4.90 5.22
C VAL A 88 11.49 -5.03 3.71
N VAL A 89 11.18 -3.94 3.01
CA VAL A 89 10.99 -3.96 1.54
C VAL A 89 12.28 -4.35 0.80
N ILE A 90 13.43 -3.87 1.28
CA ILE A 90 14.74 -4.27 0.73
C ILE A 90 14.95 -5.79 0.91
N GLU A 91 14.63 -6.33 2.08
CA GLU A 91 14.77 -7.77 2.33
C GLU A 91 13.77 -8.59 1.52
N GLU A 92 12.55 -8.11 1.36
CA GLU A 92 11.56 -8.72 0.47
C GLU A 92 12.05 -8.78 -0.98
N ARG A 93 12.66 -7.69 -1.49
CA ARG A 93 13.28 -7.71 -2.81
C ARG A 93 14.36 -8.78 -2.92
N ARG A 94 15.24 -8.89 -1.91
CA ARG A 94 16.28 -9.93 -1.90
C ARG A 94 15.67 -11.32 -2.00
N GLN A 95 14.63 -11.59 -1.21
CA GLN A 95 13.98 -12.91 -1.18
C GLN A 95 13.21 -13.21 -2.47
N ARG A 96 12.43 -12.25 -2.99
CA ARG A 96 11.55 -12.46 -4.14
C ARG A 96 12.26 -12.35 -5.49
N ILE A 97 13.27 -11.51 -5.59
CA ILE A 97 13.95 -11.21 -6.86
C ILE A 97 15.41 -11.66 -6.83
N ASP A 98 16.24 -11.09 -5.94
CA ASP A 98 17.70 -11.24 -6.04
C ASP A 98 18.16 -12.68 -5.77
N ASN A 99 17.47 -13.43 -4.94
CA ASN A 99 17.72 -14.85 -4.65
C ASN A 99 16.98 -15.82 -5.55
N ASN A 100 16.24 -15.33 -6.57
CA ASN A 100 15.42 -16.16 -7.46
C ASN A 100 15.81 -15.92 -8.94
N PRO A 101 16.54 -16.86 -9.58
CA PRO A 101 17.00 -16.70 -10.95
C PRO A 101 15.86 -16.45 -11.97
N SER A 102 14.69 -17.07 -11.77
CA SER A 102 13.53 -16.85 -12.65
C SER A 102 13.01 -15.43 -12.52
N SER A 103 12.91 -14.91 -11.29
CA SER A 103 12.46 -13.54 -11.04
C SER A 103 13.44 -12.51 -11.61
N GLN A 104 14.74 -12.73 -11.47
CA GLN A 104 15.79 -11.91 -12.10
C GLN A 104 15.66 -11.91 -13.62
N PHE A 105 15.44 -13.07 -14.22
CA PHE A 105 15.22 -13.18 -15.66
C PHE A 105 14.01 -12.35 -16.10
N TYR A 106 12.88 -12.48 -15.42
CA TYR A 106 11.67 -11.71 -15.74
C TYR A 106 11.86 -10.20 -15.53
N GLU A 107 12.59 -9.79 -14.50
CA GLU A 107 12.91 -8.37 -14.27
C GLU A 107 13.74 -7.81 -15.43
N HIS A 108 14.83 -8.48 -15.81
CA HIS A 108 15.66 -8.06 -16.95
C HIS A 108 14.90 -8.11 -18.28
N MET A 109 14.08 -9.12 -18.50
CA MET A 109 13.24 -9.24 -19.68
C MET A 109 12.25 -8.06 -19.77
N ASN A 110 11.58 -7.72 -18.68
CA ASN A 110 10.66 -6.59 -18.64
C ASN A 110 11.39 -5.26 -18.87
N ALA A 111 12.56 -5.06 -18.25
CA ALA A 111 13.37 -3.87 -18.47
C ALA A 111 13.77 -3.71 -19.93
N ALA A 112 14.18 -4.79 -20.59
CA ALA A 112 14.53 -4.79 -22.01
C ALA A 112 13.31 -4.62 -22.94
N HIS A 113 12.18 -5.27 -22.60
CA HIS A 113 10.96 -5.24 -23.42
C HIS A 113 10.27 -3.89 -23.39
N TYR A 114 10.10 -3.32 -22.22
CA TYR A 114 9.38 -2.06 -22.02
C TYR A 114 10.25 -0.81 -22.19
N MET A 115 11.58 -0.94 -22.10
CA MET A 115 12.55 0.14 -22.32
C MET A 115 12.21 1.41 -21.49
N THR A 116 11.64 2.42 -22.12
CA THR A 116 11.28 3.70 -21.49
C THR A 116 9.88 3.72 -20.85
N HIS A 117 9.04 2.75 -21.15
CA HIS A 117 7.72 2.67 -20.52
C HIS A 117 7.86 2.36 -19.02
N PRO A 118 7.06 2.98 -18.15
CA PRO A 118 7.15 2.73 -16.69
C PRO A 118 7.03 1.26 -16.27
N TYR A 119 6.44 0.41 -17.10
CA TYR A 119 6.37 -1.04 -16.84
C TYR A 119 7.73 -1.76 -16.87
N ALA A 120 8.78 -1.10 -17.34
CA ALA A 120 10.15 -1.59 -17.21
C ALA A 120 10.61 -1.68 -15.75
N ARG A 121 10.02 -0.87 -14.85
CA ARG A 121 10.40 -0.83 -13.43
C ARG A 121 9.77 -2.00 -12.68
N PRO A 122 10.52 -2.67 -11.79
CA PRO A 122 9.93 -3.67 -10.90
C PRO A 122 8.99 -3.00 -9.88
N ILE A 123 7.88 -3.67 -9.56
CA ILE A 123 6.91 -3.17 -8.58
C ILE A 123 7.57 -2.96 -7.21
N VAL A 124 8.44 -3.89 -6.80
CA VAL A 124 9.18 -3.77 -5.55
C VAL A 124 10.21 -2.63 -5.58
N GLY A 125 10.61 -2.15 -6.76
CA GLY A 125 11.63 -1.12 -6.96
C GLY A 125 13.03 -1.66 -7.26
N TRP A 126 13.86 -0.83 -7.88
CA TRP A 126 15.29 -1.11 -8.05
C TRP A 126 16.02 -0.97 -6.71
N MET A 127 16.97 -1.86 -6.43
CA MET A 127 17.68 -1.92 -5.15
C MET A 127 18.30 -0.57 -4.75
N ASP A 128 18.92 0.13 -5.68
CA ASP A 128 19.61 1.38 -5.36
C ASP A 128 18.62 2.53 -5.13
N GLU A 129 17.48 2.53 -5.83
CA GLU A 129 16.41 3.50 -5.62
C GLU A 129 15.69 3.25 -4.28
N LEU A 130 15.46 1.99 -3.90
CA LEU A 130 14.86 1.63 -2.61
C LEU A 130 15.67 2.16 -1.41
N LYS A 131 16.99 2.07 -1.46
CA LYS A 131 17.87 2.57 -0.38
C LYS A 131 17.75 4.07 -0.15
N GLU A 132 17.35 4.81 -1.18
CA GLU A 132 17.20 6.28 -1.15
C GLU A 132 15.77 6.72 -0.80
N LEU A 133 14.81 5.78 -0.65
CA LEU A 133 13.46 6.14 -0.27
C LEU A 133 13.42 6.58 1.21
N ASP A 134 12.68 7.65 1.44
CA ASP A 134 12.42 8.22 2.77
C ASP A 134 10.97 8.67 2.90
N TRP A 135 10.63 9.20 4.07
CA TRP A 135 9.29 9.70 4.33
C TRP A 135 8.90 10.85 3.39
N ALA A 136 9.81 11.76 3.09
CA ALA A 136 9.47 12.90 2.23
C ALA A 136 9.05 12.44 0.82
N HIS A 137 9.70 11.41 0.29
CA HIS A 137 9.31 10.79 -0.97
C HIS A 137 7.94 10.11 -0.87
N ALA A 138 7.73 9.29 0.18
CA ALA A 138 6.48 8.58 0.41
C ALA A 138 5.32 9.54 0.69
N GLU A 139 5.52 10.57 1.51
CA GLU A 139 4.52 11.58 1.81
C GLU A 139 4.10 12.37 0.56
N ASN A 140 5.04 12.75 -0.29
CA ASN A 140 4.74 13.44 -1.54
C ASN A 140 3.90 12.56 -2.49
N PHE A 141 4.24 11.26 -2.57
CA PHE A 141 3.47 10.29 -3.36
C PHE A 141 2.07 10.09 -2.77
N TYR A 142 1.97 9.91 -1.45
CA TYR A 142 0.71 9.79 -0.73
C TYR A 142 -0.19 11.00 -0.97
N ARG A 143 0.30 12.23 -0.73
CA ARG A 143 -0.49 13.46 -0.92
C ARG A 143 -0.96 13.68 -2.36
N LYS A 144 -0.22 13.16 -3.33
CA LYS A 144 -0.55 13.31 -4.74
C LYS A 144 -1.60 12.30 -5.19
N TRP A 145 -1.50 11.05 -4.77
CA TRP A 145 -2.26 9.95 -5.34
C TRP A 145 -3.36 9.40 -4.43
N TYR A 146 -3.20 9.51 -3.10
CA TYR A 146 -4.19 9.07 -2.12
C TYR A 146 -5.19 10.18 -1.82
N VAL A 147 -5.99 10.51 -2.82
CA VAL A 147 -7.00 11.57 -2.77
C VAL A 147 -8.36 11.00 -3.19
N PRO A 148 -9.49 11.51 -2.63
CA PRO A 148 -10.81 10.91 -2.83
C PRO A 148 -11.21 10.71 -4.29
N ASN A 149 -10.85 11.65 -5.18
CA ASN A 149 -11.17 11.57 -6.61
C ASN A 149 -10.29 10.57 -7.40
N ASN A 150 -9.32 9.94 -6.75
CA ASN A 150 -8.46 8.89 -7.32
C ASN A 150 -8.61 7.55 -6.59
N MET A 151 -9.70 7.39 -5.81
CA MET A 151 -9.98 6.17 -5.07
C MET A 151 -11.28 5.52 -5.56
N ILE A 152 -11.32 4.20 -5.47
CA ILE A 152 -12.52 3.40 -5.76
C ILE A 152 -12.79 2.57 -4.51
N LEU A 153 -13.94 2.79 -3.88
CA LEU A 153 -14.45 1.95 -2.80
C LEU A 153 -15.31 0.84 -3.39
N ILE A 154 -14.98 -0.41 -3.08
CA ILE A 154 -15.74 -1.58 -3.49
C ILE A 154 -16.19 -2.31 -2.21
N VAL A 155 -17.50 -2.45 -2.03
CA VAL A 155 -18.09 -3.21 -0.92
C VAL A 155 -18.96 -4.31 -1.51
N THR A 156 -18.73 -5.55 -1.09
CA THR A 156 -19.52 -6.70 -1.51
C THR A 156 -19.93 -7.52 -0.30
N GLY A 157 -21.16 -8.02 -0.29
CA GLY A 157 -21.67 -8.83 0.83
C GLY A 157 -23.20 -8.82 0.88
N ASP A 158 -23.74 -9.36 1.96
CA ASP A 158 -25.17 -9.36 2.26
C ASP A 158 -25.54 -8.01 2.92
N LEU A 159 -25.70 -6.98 2.07
CA LEU A 159 -25.82 -5.58 2.47
C LEU A 159 -26.87 -4.86 1.62
N GLU A 160 -27.65 -3.97 2.23
CA GLU A 160 -28.48 -3.04 1.51
C GLU A 160 -27.64 -1.88 0.96
N PHE A 161 -27.84 -1.57 -0.31
CA PHE A 161 -27.06 -0.55 -1.03
C PHE A 161 -27.09 0.83 -0.34
N GLU A 162 -28.28 1.27 0.08
CA GLU A 162 -28.47 2.55 0.77
C GLU A 162 -27.67 2.63 2.08
N ASN A 163 -27.54 1.53 2.80
CA ASN A 163 -26.73 1.49 4.03
C ASN A 163 -25.26 1.70 3.74
N VAL A 164 -24.73 1.06 2.69
CA VAL A 164 -23.33 1.24 2.26
C VAL A 164 -23.07 2.69 1.83
N VAL A 165 -23.99 3.28 1.04
CA VAL A 165 -23.88 4.69 0.63
C VAL A 165 -23.87 5.63 1.84
N ASN A 166 -24.76 5.42 2.80
CA ASN A 166 -24.81 6.24 4.02
C ASN A 166 -23.54 6.13 4.85
N LEU A 167 -22.93 4.94 4.95
CA LEU A 167 -21.66 4.75 5.64
C LEU A 167 -20.51 5.45 4.89
N ALA A 168 -20.49 5.37 3.56
CA ALA A 168 -19.45 6.00 2.75
C ALA A 168 -19.52 7.55 2.73
N GLN A 169 -20.62 8.13 3.16
CA GLN A 169 -20.83 9.59 3.24
C GLN A 169 -20.47 10.19 4.62
N LYS A 170 -20.24 9.37 5.63
CA LYS A 170 -19.78 9.80 6.96
C LYS A 170 -18.30 10.20 6.95
#